data_7a287761f95e7ea2794ef7e2e02fe068
#
_entry.id   7a287761f95e7ea2794ef7e2e02fe068
#
_cell.length_a   1.000
_cell.length_b   1.000
_cell.length_c   1.000
_cell.angle_alpha   90.00
_cell.angle_beta   90.00
_cell.angle_gamma   90.00
#
_symmetry.space_group_name_H-M   'P 1'
#
loop_
_entity.id
_entity.type
_entity.pdbx_description
1 polymer ?
#
loop_
_entity_poly.entity_id
_entity_poly.type
_entity_poly.pdbx_seq_one_letter_code
_entity_poly.pdbx_strand_id
1 'polypeptide(L)'
;MSHLQQKFGAFPTGIWVALLALAILMLAWGMQAYSLLNWDHAVSLGIQNERFSDDPAETAWALESWGVAMADMLWPLPLTVVALVGILRRRFFGLAAGLMACAVGVYFPLFFAFQRWQTFRGTVFLTLMLFSAPCLIAVIGLWANRSWFRDS
;
A
#
# COMPACT_ATOMS: atom_id res chain seq x y z
N MET A 1 12.58 -11.84 24.31
CA MET A 1 11.61 -11.78 23.19
C MET A 1 11.32 -10.32 22.92
N SER A 2 11.44 -9.86 21.68
CA SER A 2 11.08 -8.49 21.34
C SER A 2 9.56 -8.28 21.51
N HIS A 3 9.12 -7.06 21.80
CA HIS A 3 7.69 -6.73 21.91
C HIS A 3 6.88 -7.18 20.68
N LEU A 4 7.50 -7.22 19.48
CA LEU A 4 6.87 -7.67 18.24
C LEU A 4 6.58 -9.18 18.19
N GLN A 5 7.21 -9.99 19.08
CA GLN A 5 7.00 -11.43 19.17
C GLN A 5 6.01 -11.82 20.29
N GLN A 6 5.60 -10.87 21.14
CA GLN A 6 4.56 -11.10 22.13
C GLN A 6 3.23 -11.42 21.44
N LYS A 7 2.55 -12.45 21.93
CA LYS A 7 1.22 -12.80 21.40
C LYS A 7 0.16 -11.86 21.98
N PHE A 8 -0.64 -11.31 21.11
CA PHE A 8 -1.86 -10.60 21.44
C PHE A 8 -3.05 -11.31 20.77
N GLY A 9 -3.81 -12.05 21.57
CA GLY A 9 -4.85 -12.93 21.03
C GLY A 9 -4.30 -14.07 20.17
N ALA A 10 -4.84 -14.23 18.96
CA ALA A 10 -4.48 -15.33 18.05
C ALA A 10 -3.13 -15.12 17.33
N PHE A 11 -2.58 -13.90 17.29
CA PHE A 11 -1.40 -13.54 16.51
C PHE A 11 -0.33 -12.83 17.34
N PRO A 12 0.95 -12.93 16.95
CA PRO A 12 2.00 -12.06 17.46
C PRO A 12 1.71 -10.58 17.10
N THR A 13 2.13 -9.65 17.95
CA THR A 13 1.92 -8.20 17.74
C THR A 13 2.44 -7.74 16.38
N GLY A 14 3.62 -8.23 15.94
CA GLY A 14 4.18 -7.88 14.63
C GLY A 14 3.29 -8.34 13.46
N ILE A 15 2.54 -9.44 13.62
CA ILE A 15 1.58 -9.89 12.61
C ILE A 15 0.34 -8.98 12.58
N TRP A 16 -0.14 -8.51 13.73
CA TRP A 16 -1.23 -7.53 13.78
C TRP A 16 -0.88 -6.23 13.08
N VAL A 17 0.35 -5.74 13.30
CA VAL A 17 0.85 -4.53 12.61
C VAL A 17 0.89 -4.76 11.11
N ALA A 18 1.35 -5.93 10.65
CA ALA A 18 1.37 -6.25 9.23
C ALA A 18 -0.04 -6.34 8.63
N LEU A 19 -0.99 -6.97 9.32
CA LEU A 19 -2.38 -7.03 8.87
C LEU A 19 -3.00 -5.64 8.78
N LEU A 20 -2.72 -4.74 9.73
CA LEU A 20 -3.20 -3.36 9.70
C LEU A 20 -2.60 -2.58 8.53
N ALA A 21 -1.27 -2.67 8.32
CA ALA A 21 -0.61 -2.02 7.21
C ALA A 21 -1.16 -2.50 5.85
N LEU A 22 -1.34 -3.82 5.69
CA LEU A 22 -1.92 -4.39 4.47
C LEU A 22 -3.40 -4.00 4.28
N ALA A 23 -4.17 -3.84 5.36
CA ALA A 23 -5.54 -3.33 5.27
C ALA A 23 -5.57 -1.86 4.80
N ILE A 24 -4.66 -1.02 5.28
CA ILE A 24 -4.52 0.36 4.81
C ILE A 24 -4.16 0.39 3.32
N LEU A 25 -3.20 -0.44 2.88
CA LEU A 25 -2.86 -0.57 1.47
C LEU A 25 -4.06 -1.06 0.63
N MET A 26 -4.82 -2.03 1.13
CA MET A 26 -6.02 -2.53 0.46
C MET A 26 -7.05 -1.43 0.24
N LEU A 27 -7.26 -0.54 1.22
CA LEU A 27 -8.16 0.61 1.08
C LEU A 27 -7.64 1.59 0.03
N ALA A 28 -6.33 1.89 0.02
CA ALA A 28 -5.72 2.78 -0.96
C ALA A 28 -5.91 2.25 -2.39
N TRP A 29 -5.61 0.97 -2.62
CA TRP A 29 -5.82 0.36 -3.95
C TRP A 29 -7.29 0.18 -4.30
N GLY A 30 -8.18 0.00 -3.32
CA GLY A 30 -9.62 0.06 -3.52
C GLY A 30 -10.08 1.42 -4.04
N MET A 31 -9.53 2.52 -3.50
CA MET A 31 -9.78 3.87 -4.00
C MET A 31 -9.22 4.10 -5.41
N GLN A 32 -8.06 3.52 -5.71
CA GLN A 32 -7.51 3.53 -7.08
C GLN A 32 -8.41 2.78 -8.06
N ALA A 33 -8.89 1.59 -7.69
CA ALA A 33 -9.83 0.81 -8.49
C ALA A 33 -11.13 1.60 -8.75
N TYR A 34 -11.66 2.24 -7.71
CA TYR A 34 -12.82 3.10 -7.83
C TYR A 34 -12.59 4.23 -8.82
N SER A 35 -11.44 4.94 -8.70
CA SER A 35 -11.08 6.03 -9.61
C SER A 35 -10.97 5.55 -11.07
N LEU A 36 -10.39 4.37 -11.31
CA LEU A 36 -10.28 3.80 -12.66
C LEU A 36 -11.65 3.52 -13.29
N LEU A 37 -12.59 3.00 -12.50
CA LEU A 37 -13.92 2.65 -12.98
C LEU A 37 -14.85 3.85 -13.10
N ASN A 38 -14.60 4.93 -12.35
CA ASN A 38 -15.45 6.11 -12.24
C ASN A 38 -14.63 7.40 -12.36
N TRP A 39 -13.79 7.52 -13.38
CA TRP A 39 -12.80 8.59 -13.48
C TRP A 39 -13.45 9.99 -13.43
N ASP A 40 -14.50 10.21 -14.23
CA ASP A 40 -15.17 11.51 -14.30
C ASP A 40 -15.82 11.89 -12.97
N HIS A 41 -16.34 10.90 -12.24
CA HIS A 41 -16.84 11.14 -10.89
C HIS A 41 -15.69 11.43 -9.90
N ALA A 42 -14.56 10.75 -10.00
CA ALA A 42 -13.38 11.04 -9.19
C ALA A 42 -12.83 12.46 -9.48
N VAL A 43 -12.89 12.93 -10.72
CA VAL A 43 -12.58 14.31 -11.11
C VAL A 43 -13.55 15.27 -10.45
N SER A 44 -14.85 15.03 -10.53
CA SER A 44 -15.86 15.90 -9.92
C SER A 44 -15.75 16.03 -8.41
N LEU A 45 -15.14 15.03 -7.73
CA LEU A 45 -14.84 15.04 -6.31
C LEU A 45 -13.46 15.67 -5.98
N GLY A 46 -12.70 16.11 -6.98
CA GLY A 46 -11.34 16.63 -6.80
C GLY A 46 -10.30 15.59 -6.39
N ILE A 47 -10.60 14.29 -6.58
CA ILE A 47 -9.69 13.17 -6.27
C ILE A 47 -8.70 12.93 -7.41
N GLN A 48 -9.12 13.18 -8.65
CA GLN A 48 -8.32 13.02 -9.87
C GLN A 48 -8.36 14.29 -10.73
N ASN A 49 -7.39 14.44 -11.65
CA ASN A 49 -7.36 15.51 -12.62
C ASN A 49 -8.04 15.08 -13.94
N GLU A 50 -8.45 16.04 -14.75
CA GLU A 50 -9.04 15.78 -16.06
C GLU A 50 -8.00 15.22 -17.04
N ARG A 51 -8.34 14.09 -17.69
CA ARG A 51 -7.44 13.44 -18.67
C ARG A 51 -7.35 14.18 -20.00
N PHE A 52 -8.33 15.03 -20.29
CA PHE A 52 -8.45 15.78 -21.54
C PHE A 52 -8.62 17.28 -21.27
N SER A 53 -7.87 17.79 -20.28
CA SER A 53 -7.82 19.21 -19.94
C SER A 53 -7.06 19.99 -21.02
N ASP A 54 -7.41 21.27 -21.20
CA ASP A 54 -6.65 22.22 -22.02
C ASP A 54 -5.29 22.56 -21.38
N ASP A 55 -5.11 22.28 -20.08
CA ASP A 55 -3.81 22.42 -19.40
C ASP A 55 -2.96 21.15 -19.59
N PRO A 56 -1.82 21.25 -20.33
CA PRO A 56 -0.93 20.10 -20.54
C PRO A 56 -0.36 19.51 -19.23
N ALA A 57 -0.18 20.33 -18.20
CA ALA A 57 0.33 19.84 -16.91
C ALA A 57 -0.73 19.00 -16.17
N GLU A 58 -1.98 19.43 -16.19
CA GLU A 58 -3.09 18.67 -15.62
C GLU A 58 -3.29 17.33 -16.34
N THR A 59 -3.30 17.36 -17.68
CA THR A 59 -3.38 16.15 -18.51
C THR A 59 -2.23 15.18 -18.21
N ALA A 60 -0.98 15.67 -18.09
CA ALA A 60 0.17 14.83 -17.78
C ALA A 60 0.02 14.17 -16.40
N TRP A 61 -0.46 14.89 -15.39
CA TRP A 61 -0.70 14.35 -14.05
C TRP A 61 -1.84 13.33 -14.02
N ALA A 62 -2.89 13.57 -14.79
CA ALA A 62 -3.98 12.62 -14.91
C ALA A 62 -3.54 11.30 -15.56
N LEU A 63 -2.75 11.36 -16.63
CA LEU A 63 -2.21 10.17 -17.30
C LEU A 63 -1.22 9.41 -16.42
N GLU A 64 -0.37 10.11 -15.66
CA GLU A 64 0.51 9.49 -14.66
C GLU A 64 -0.30 8.74 -13.60
N SER A 65 -1.30 9.39 -13.01
CA SER A 65 -2.17 8.79 -11.99
C SER A 65 -2.94 7.59 -12.55
N TRP A 66 -3.40 7.68 -13.78
CA TRP A 66 -4.09 6.58 -14.46
C TRP A 66 -3.16 5.38 -14.69
N GLY A 67 -1.93 5.62 -15.16
CA GLY A 67 -0.93 4.58 -15.35
C GLY A 67 -0.55 3.87 -14.06
N VAL A 68 -0.34 4.63 -12.98
CA VAL A 68 -0.09 4.08 -11.64
C VAL A 68 -1.27 3.24 -11.17
N ALA A 69 -2.50 3.75 -11.26
CA ALA A 69 -3.69 3.02 -10.85
C ALA A 69 -3.88 1.71 -11.61
N MET A 70 -3.59 1.68 -12.92
CA MET A 70 -3.60 0.44 -13.73
C MET A 70 -2.54 -0.55 -13.25
N ALA A 71 -1.31 -0.10 -12.98
CA ALA A 71 -0.24 -0.95 -12.47
C ALA A 71 -0.59 -1.53 -11.09
N ASP A 72 -1.21 -0.73 -10.22
CA ASP A 72 -1.63 -1.14 -8.88
C ASP A 72 -2.71 -2.23 -8.92
N MET A 73 -3.62 -2.19 -9.89
CA MET A 73 -4.62 -3.25 -10.09
C MET A 73 -4.00 -4.56 -10.57
N LEU A 74 -2.94 -4.50 -11.36
CA LEU A 74 -2.31 -5.70 -11.94
C LEU A 74 -1.35 -6.40 -10.97
N TRP A 75 -0.70 -5.69 -10.07
CA TRP A 75 0.34 -6.28 -9.22
C TRP A 75 0.13 -6.03 -7.72
N PRO A 76 0.18 -4.80 -7.17
CA PRO A 76 0.07 -4.57 -5.73
C PRO A 76 -1.23 -5.07 -5.11
N LEU A 77 -2.38 -4.85 -5.76
CA LEU A 77 -3.67 -5.29 -5.24
C LEU A 77 -3.77 -6.82 -5.13
N PRO A 78 -3.53 -7.63 -6.20
CA PRO A 78 -3.52 -9.08 -6.09
C PRO A 78 -2.49 -9.59 -5.07
N LEU A 79 -1.31 -8.99 -5.03
CA LEU A 79 -0.26 -9.35 -4.09
C LEU A 79 -0.70 -9.14 -2.63
N THR A 80 -1.41 -8.05 -2.35
CA THR A 80 -1.95 -7.77 -1.01
C THR A 80 -3.03 -8.76 -0.61
N VAL A 81 -3.92 -9.14 -1.53
CA VAL A 81 -4.92 -10.18 -1.29
C VAL A 81 -4.23 -11.51 -0.93
N VAL A 82 -3.23 -11.92 -1.72
CA VAL A 82 -2.45 -13.13 -1.47
C VAL A 82 -1.73 -13.05 -0.11
N ALA A 83 -1.16 -11.89 0.22
CA ALA A 83 -0.51 -11.65 1.50
C ALA A 83 -1.49 -11.84 2.67
N LEU A 84 -2.65 -11.15 2.63
CA LEU A 84 -3.66 -11.24 3.68
C LEU A 84 -4.15 -12.68 3.89
N VAL A 85 -4.54 -13.36 2.79
CA VAL A 85 -5.00 -14.76 2.86
C VAL A 85 -3.90 -15.68 3.40
N GLY A 86 -2.67 -15.52 2.92
CA GLY A 86 -1.54 -16.34 3.34
C GLY A 86 -1.14 -16.12 4.79
N ILE A 87 -1.13 -14.86 5.27
CA ILE A 87 -0.84 -14.52 6.67
C ILE A 87 -1.93 -15.11 7.57
N LEU A 88 -3.20 -14.91 7.27
CA LEU A 88 -4.31 -15.47 8.06
C LEU A 88 -4.27 -17.00 8.13
N ARG A 89 -3.81 -17.66 7.06
CA ARG A 89 -3.63 -19.12 7.00
C ARG A 89 -2.27 -19.59 7.51
N ARG A 90 -1.41 -18.70 7.99
CA ARG A 90 -0.05 -18.98 8.49
C ARG A 90 0.85 -19.68 7.47
N ARG A 91 0.66 -19.38 6.17
CA ARG A 91 1.43 -20.02 5.10
C ARG A 91 2.64 -19.16 4.73
N PHE A 92 3.74 -19.82 4.34
CA PHE A 92 4.97 -19.14 3.94
C PHE A 92 4.78 -18.17 2.77
N PHE A 93 3.92 -18.50 1.80
CA PHE A 93 3.63 -17.56 0.70
C PHE A 93 3.00 -16.25 1.20
N GLY A 94 2.28 -16.26 2.33
CA GLY A 94 1.76 -15.06 2.96
C GLY A 94 2.86 -14.15 3.53
N LEU A 95 3.92 -14.75 4.09
CA LEU A 95 5.12 -14.01 4.50
C LEU A 95 5.78 -13.35 3.28
N ALA A 96 6.06 -14.11 2.23
CA ALA A 96 6.73 -13.61 1.04
C ALA A 96 5.91 -12.50 0.36
N ALA A 97 4.62 -12.74 0.10
CA ALA A 97 3.73 -11.75 -0.48
C ALA A 97 3.55 -10.51 0.41
N GLY A 98 3.50 -10.68 1.73
CA GLY A 98 3.40 -9.58 2.70
C GLY A 98 4.63 -8.68 2.70
N LEU A 99 5.83 -9.27 2.66
CA LEU A 99 7.08 -8.51 2.54
C LEU A 99 7.14 -7.73 1.22
N MET A 100 6.73 -8.35 0.11
CA MET A 100 6.70 -7.68 -1.20
C MET A 100 5.67 -6.55 -1.25
N ALA A 101 4.45 -6.79 -0.75
CA ALA A 101 3.39 -5.77 -0.71
C ALA A 101 3.79 -4.57 0.15
N CYS A 102 4.36 -4.82 1.35
CA CYS A 102 4.87 -3.75 2.20
C CYS A 102 6.07 -3.02 1.59
N ALA A 103 6.93 -3.70 0.83
CA ALA A 103 8.02 -3.04 0.10
C ALA A 103 7.49 -2.06 -0.95
N VAL A 104 6.43 -2.41 -1.67
CA VAL A 104 5.73 -1.48 -2.59
C VAL A 104 5.12 -0.31 -1.80
N GLY A 105 4.49 -0.58 -0.65
CA GLY A 105 3.92 0.43 0.24
C GLY A 105 4.96 1.39 0.86
N VAL A 106 6.23 1.00 0.90
CA VAL A 106 7.35 1.89 1.25
C VAL A 106 7.87 2.66 0.04
N TYR A 107 8.09 1.96 -1.08
CA TYR A 107 8.72 2.51 -2.27
C TYR A 107 7.90 3.63 -2.91
N PHE A 108 6.59 3.39 -3.12
CA PHE A 108 5.75 4.33 -3.85
C PHE A 108 5.60 5.69 -3.13
N PRO A 109 5.32 5.78 -1.82
CA PRO A 109 5.29 7.06 -1.13
C PRO A 109 6.65 7.77 -1.09
N LEU A 110 7.77 7.03 -1.06
CA LEU A 110 9.10 7.62 -1.19
C LEU A 110 9.32 8.22 -2.58
N PHE A 111 8.97 7.50 -3.64
CA PHE A 111 9.01 8.03 -5.01
C PHE A 111 8.18 9.32 -5.12
N PHE A 112 6.94 9.30 -4.64
CA PHE A 112 6.06 10.45 -4.59
C PHE A 112 6.66 11.61 -3.78
N ALA A 113 7.35 11.31 -2.67
CA ALA A 113 8.02 12.29 -1.84
C ALA A 113 9.12 13.02 -2.63
N PHE A 114 9.99 12.30 -3.31
CA PHE A 114 11.06 12.92 -4.12
C PHE A 114 10.51 13.73 -5.29
N GLN A 115 9.41 13.28 -5.91
CA GLN A 115 8.81 13.94 -7.05
C GLN A 115 8.04 15.22 -6.65
N ARG A 116 7.34 15.20 -5.51
CA ARG A 116 6.33 16.22 -5.16
C ARG A 116 6.65 17.04 -3.91
N TRP A 117 7.81 16.83 -3.27
CA TRP A 117 8.17 17.52 -2.02
C TRP A 117 8.09 19.04 -2.11
N GLN A 118 8.54 19.62 -3.23
CA GLN A 118 8.56 21.07 -3.40
C GLN A 118 7.16 21.67 -3.50
N THR A 119 6.20 20.92 -4.03
CA THR A 119 4.85 21.40 -4.34
C THR A 119 3.83 21.05 -3.26
N PHE A 120 3.93 19.83 -2.67
CA PHE A 120 2.89 19.27 -1.81
C PHE A 120 3.44 18.67 -0.51
N ARG A 121 4.28 19.42 0.22
CA ARG A 121 4.97 18.92 1.45
C ARG A 121 4.04 18.26 2.47
N GLY A 122 2.89 18.85 2.75
CA GLY A 122 1.93 18.33 3.73
C GLY A 122 1.36 16.97 3.30
N THR A 123 0.94 16.86 2.05
CA THR A 123 0.42 15.60 1.47
C THR A 123 1.51 14.52 1.44
N VAL A 124 2.73 14.89 1.06
CA VAL A 124 3.88 13.97 1.05
C VAL A 124 4.15 13.44 2.46
N PHE A 125 4.22 14.32 3.46
CA PHE A 125 4.43 13.90 4.85
C PHE A 125 3.33 12.96 5.34
N LEU A 126 2.07 13.30 5.08
CA LEU A 126 0.93 12.46 5.43
C LEU A 126 1.00 11.09 4.75
N THR A 127 1.35 11.04 3.47
CA THR A 127 1.48 9.80 2.70
C THR A 127 2.60 8.90 3.26
N LEU A 128 3.75 9.48 3.62
CA LEU A 128 4.85 8.76 4.26
C LEU A 128 4.43 8.18 5.62
N MET A 129 3.72 8.95 6.45
CA MET A 129 3.27 8.50 7.77
C MET A 129 2.17 7.44 7.66
N LEU A 130 1.27 7.56 6.69
CA LEU A 130 0.13 6.66 6.54
C LEU A 130 0.51 5.32 5.89
N PHE A 131 1.46 5.31 4.97
CA PHE A 131 1.83 4.12 4.20
C PHE A 131 3.25 3.62 4.49
N SER A 132 4.28 4.45 4.35
CA SER A 132 5.66 3.98 4.47
C SER A 132 6.02 3.57 5.89
N ALA A 133 5.67 4.36 6.89
CA ALA A 133 6.01 4.04 8.28
C ALA A 133 5.34 2.74 8.77
N PRO A 134 4.02 2.53 8.61
CA PRO A 134 3.39 1.26 8.96
C PRO A 134 3.96 0.07 8.18
N CYS A 135 4.24 0.23 6.88
CA CYS A 135 4.81 -0.83 6.06
C CYS A 135 6.22 -1.21 6.49
N LEU A 136 7.08 -0.25 6.86
CA LEU A 136 8.40 -0.54 7.42
C LEU A 136 8.30 -1.35 8.72
N ILE A 137 7.43 -0.94 9.63
CA ILE A 137 7.20 -1.67 10.88
C ILE A 137 6.63 -3.07 10.59
N ALA A 138 5.74 -3.18 9.59
CA ALA A 138 5.17 -4.45 9.15
C ALA A 138 6.25 -5.40 8.59
N VAL A 139 7.19 -4.91 7.77
CA VAL A 139 8.32 -5.70 7.27
C VAL A 139 9.14 -6.27 8.44
N ILE A 140 9.49 -5.42 9.42
CA ILE A 140 10.22 -5.86 10.62
C ILE A 140 9.40 -6.88 11.41
N GLY A 141 8.10 -6.63 11.59
CA GLY A 141 7.18 -7.51 12.29
C GLY A 141 7.03 -8.89 11.63
N LEU A 142 6.86 -8.92 10.31
CA LEU A 142 6.80 -10.16 9.52
C LEU A 142 8.09 -10.94 9.61
N TRP A 143 9.23 -10.28 9.42
CA TRP A 143 10.55 -10.93 9.49
C TRP A 143 10.87 -11.47 10.88
N ALA A 144 10.58 -10.71 11.93
CA ALA A 144 10.78 -11.15 13.32
C ALA A 144 9.92 -12.37 13.68
N ASN A 145 8.78 -12.54 13.01
CA ASN A 145 7.85 -13.64 13.23
C ASN A 145 7.85 -14.68 12.10
N ARG A 146 8.92 -14.76 11.29
CA ARG A 146 8.99 -15.70 10.16
C ARG A 146 8.78 -17.17 10.54
N SER A 147 9.22 -17.57 11.74
CA SER A 147 9.02 -18.92 12.27
C SER A 147 7.56 -19.23 12.65
N TRP A 148 6.68 -18.22 12.68
CA TRP A 148 5.25 -18.40 12.90
C TRP A 148 4.53 -18.96 11.67
N PHE A 149 5.12 -18.77 10.49
CA PHE A 149 4.63 -19.30 9.24
C PHE A 149 5.07 -20.76 9.07
N ARG A 150 4.17 -21.59 8.58
CA ARG A 150 4.45 -23.02 8.31
C ARG A 150 4.92 -23.17 6.87
N ASP A 151 5.91 -24.02 6.68
CA ASP A 151 6.23 -24.52 5.35
C ASP A 151 5.05 -25.35 4.85
N SER A 152 4.61 -25.06 3.62
CA SER A 152 3.49 -25.74 2.98
C SER A 152 3.99 -26.83 2.07
#